data_498b087562ac5c9fff48f5c2903ceb26
#
_entry.id   498b087562ac5c9fff48f5c2903ceb26
#
_cell.length_a   1.000
_cell.length_b   1.000
_cell.length_c   1.000
_cell.angle_alpha   90.00
_cell.angle_beta   90.00
_cell.angle_gamma   90.00
#
_symmetry.space_group_name_H-M   'P 1'
#
loop_
_entity.id
_entity.type
_entity.pdbx_description
1 polymer ?
#
loop_
_entity_poly.entity_id
_entity_poly.type
_entity_poly.pdbx_seq_one_letter_code
_entity_poly.pdbx_strand_id
1 'polypeptide(L)'
;MEAIKKHFDKPVSARLMAAVLSLFTLVAYHYPLFRVVTENTDGGLNGALIVGGFALAMLAVNFLVYYLLLFLGRIVGKVILALTFICNGIALYFIVGYEVLITDMMMGNVFNTRFSEASGYFSLAAVLYTLFLGIVPALYILLRKVNYGRVGKMLKSVGISLLVIIVVAVANMQNFPWIDRNATQIGSMIMPWSYTVNSVRYYNRMQQLNRKEIPLPDATITNQEREVCVVVIGESARRENFSLYGYERETNPLLKGDSVVAIKAKSAATYTTEGVRAILSYKASKELYEILPNYLERNGADVVWRSTNWGEPPLHIEKCYPLKKLKELYPDADARYDSLLLEGLREEIEQSDKAKMLVVLHTSTSHGPTYFQKYPTEFERYTPVCTTVEMSKADLGELMNAYDNTILYTDYILHSVIEILRSLNCRSSMMFISDHGESLGENGLYMHGMPMSVAPAEQYEIPFIVWTSDGSAIKSIEEAEQYHIFHSVLDFLHITSPIYNEEYSIFAK
;
A
#
# COMPACT_ATOMS: atom_id res chain seq x y z
N MET A 1 22.90 -2.73 -41.19
CA MET A 1 22.40 -4.05 -40.75
C MET A 1 23.50 -5.09 -40.61
N GLU A 2 24.39 -5.26 -41.58
CA GLU A 2 25.46 -6.29 -41.55
C GLU A 2 26.44 -6.13 -40.38
N ALA A 3 26.87 -4.91 -40.07
CA ALA A 3 27.76 -4.62 -38.92
C ALA A 3 27.12 -4.99 -37.58
N ILE A 4 25.82 -4.73 -37.39
CA ILE A 4 25.05 -5.11 -36.20
C ILE A 4 24.96 -6.61 -36.09
N LYS A 5 24.61 -7.30 -37.18
CA LYS A 5 24.55 -8.78 -37.22
C LYS A 5 25.91 -9.41 -36.88
N LYS A 6 26.99 -8.89 -37.45
CA LYS A 6 28.37 -9.31 -37.16
C LYS A 6 28.77 -9.10 -35.71
N HIS A 7 28.28 -8.01 -35.06
CA HIS A 7 28.49 -7.77 -33.65
C HIS A 7 27.82 -8.84 -32.78
N PHE A 8 26.55 -9.18 -33.02
CA PHE A 8 25.82 -10.20 -32.27
C PHE A 8 26.33 -11.63 -32.52
N ASP A 9 26.87 -11.91 -33.70
CA ASP A 9 27.41 -13.21 -34.05
C ASP A 9 28.78 -13.51 -33.40
N LYS A 10 29.57 -12.49 -33.07
CA LYS A 10 30.86 -12.67 -32.39
C LYS A 10 30.63 -13.03 -30.91
N PRO A 11 31.01 -14.24 -30.45
CA PRO A 11 30.74 -14.64 -29.08
C PRO A 11 31.52 -13.77 -28.06
N VAL A 12 30.83 -13.36 -26.97
CA VAL A 12 31.41 -12.70 -25.80
C VAL A 12 31.59 -13.70 -24.67
N SER A 13 32.66 -13.58 -23.87
CA SER A 13 32.81 -14.48 -22.73
C SER A 13 31.73 -14.16 -21.66
N ALA A 14 31.19 -15.20 -21.02
CA ALA A 14 30.21 -15.03 -19.94
C ALA A 14 30.74 -14.12 -18.82
N ARG A 15 32.04 -14.20 -18.53
CA ARG A 15 32.71 -13.31 -17.57
C ARG A 15 32.64 -11.84 -17.97
N LEU A 16 32.97 -11.53 -19.24
CA LEU A 16 32.92 -10.13 -19.71
C LEU A 16 31.47 -9.63 -19.77
N MET A 17 30.56 -10.48 -20.23
CA MET A 17 29.14 -10.12 -20.26
C MET A 17 28.61 -9.82 -18.87
N ALA A 18 28.90 -10.66 -17.87
CA ALA A 18 28.52 -10.40 -16.47
C ALA A 18 29.12 -9.09 -15.94
N ALA A 19 30.39 -8.82 -16.25
CA ALA A 19 31.05 -7.56 -15.82
C ALA A 19 30.37 -6.32 -16.44
N VAL A 20 30.08 -6.35 -17.73
CA VAL A 20 29.40 -5.26 -18.44
C VAL A 20 27.98 -5.06 -17.89
N LEU A 21 27.22 -6.13 -17.67
CA LEU A 21 25.87 -6.05 -17.11
C LEU A 21 25.88 -5.52 -15.68
N SER A 22 26.86 -5.92 -14.86
CA SER A 22 26.99 -5.42 -13.48
C SER A 22 27.35 -3.94 -13.43
N LEU A 23 28.26 -3.50 -14.30
CA LEU A 23 28.59 -2.09 -14.43
C LEU A 23 27.39 -1.28 -14.95
N PHE A 24 26.66 -1.79 -15.93
CA PHE A 24 25.43 -1.16 -16.41
C PHE A 24 24.39 -1.05 -15.28
N THR A 25 24.19 -2.12 -14.50
CA THR A 25 23.29 -2.11 -13.35
C THR A 25 23.67 -1.05 -12.34
N LEU A 26 24.97 -0.94 -12.01
CA LEU A 26 25.47 0.07 -11.08
C LEU A 26 25.18 1.49 -11.58
N VAL A 27 25.50 1.78 -12.83
CA VAL A 27 25.43 3.16 -13.37
C VAL A 27 23.97 3.54 -13.71
N ALA A 28 23.22 2.62 -14.33
CA ALA A 28 21.89 2.94 -14.84
C ALA A 28 20.79 2.91 -13.78
N TYR A 29 20.89 2.03 -12.77
CA TYR A 29 19.77 1.82 -11.84
C TYR A 29 20.04 2.28 -10.41
N HIS A 30 21.28 2.50 -9.98
CA HIS A 30 21.59 2.86 -8.60
C HIS A 30 21.76 4.37 -8.34
N TYR A 31 21.43 5.22 -9.31
CA TYR A 31 21.46 6.67 -9.10
C TYR A 31 20.66 7.12 -7.85
N PRO A 32 19.40 6.67 -7.63
CA PRO A 32 18.65 7.07 -6.43
C PRO A 32 19.31 6.60 -5.13
N LEU A 33 19.85 5.37 -5.12
CA LEU A 33 20.59 4.85 -3.98
C LEU A 33 21.81 5.74 -3.63
N PHE A 34 22.63 6.07 -4.63
CA PHE A 34 23.82 6.88 -4.37
C PHE A 34 23.49 8.31 -3.98
N ARG A 35 22.40 8.87 -4.48
CA ARG A 35 21.87 10.16 -4.01
C ARG A 35 21.59 10.10 -2.50
N VAL A 36 20.80 9.14 -2.05
CA VAL A 36 20.43 8.96 -0.63
C VAL A 36 21.68 8.70 0.23
N VAL A 37 22.58 7.82 -0.21
CA VAL A 37 23.80 7.53 0.55
C VAL A 37 24.70 8.76 0.68
N THR A 38 24.88 9.54 -0.38
CA THR A 38 25.74 10.76 -0.34
C THR A 38 25.13 11.88 0.47
N GLU A 39 23.81 12.06 0.46
CA GLU A 39 23.09 13.07 1.25
C GLU A 39 23.09 12.74 2.76
N ASN A 40 23.14 11.46 3.13
CA ASN A 40 23.10 11.01 4.53
C ASN A 40 24.45 10.61 5.11
N THR A 41 25.56 10.84 4.38
CA THR A 41 26.92 10.57 4.87
C THR A 41 27.72 11.85 5.03
N ASP A 42 28.59 11.89 6.05
CA ASP A 42 29.56 12.97 6.20
C ASP A 42 30.55 12.98 5.03
N GLY A 43 30.95 14.17 4.57
CA GLY A 43 31.89 14.35 3.44
C GLY A 43 33.35 13.90 3.73
N GLY A 44 33.59 13.16 4.80
CA GLY A 44 34.89 12.67 5.22
C GLY A 44 35.26 11.29 4.65
N LEU A 45 36.36 10.73 5.19
CA LEU A 45 36.88 9.42 4.78
C LEU A 45 35.83 8.30 5.00
N ASN A 46 35.09 8.35 6.08
CA ASN A 46 34.04 7.36 6.38
C ASN A 46 32.91 7.40 5.35
N GLY A 47 32.44 8.59 4.96
CA GLY A 47 31.45 8.73 3.90
C GLY A 47 31.96 8.18 2.56
N ALA A 48 33.22 8.48 2.20
CA ALA A 48 33.84 7.92 1.00
C ALA A 48 33.94 6.36 1.06
N LEU A 49 34.25 5.80 2.23
CA LEU A 49 34.29 4.35 2.44
C LEU A 49 32.90 3.72 2.30
N ILE A 50 31.86 4.37 2.79
CA ILE A 50 30.46 3.89 2.66
C ILE A 50 30.06 3.91 1.18
N VAL A 51 30.21 5.06 0.48
CA VAL A 51 29.82 5.20 -0.93
C VAL A 51 30.61 4.24 -1.82
N GLY A 52 31.96 4.22 -1.68
CA GLY A 52 32.84 3.30 -2.42
C GLY A 52 32.59 1.84 -2.08
N GLY A 53 32.31 1.55 -0.82
CA GLY A 53 31.94 0.22 -0.33
C GLY A 53 30.65 -0.30 -0.98
N PHE A 54 29.58 0.51 -1.02
CA PHE A 54 28.36 0.16 -1.73
C PHE A 54 28.61 -0.07 -3.22
N ALA A 55 29.35 0.80 -3.89
CA ALA A 55 29.66 0.63 -5.31
C ALA A 55 30.39 -0.68 -5.59
N LEU A 56 31.43 -0.98 -4.82
CA LEU A 56 32.23 -2.21 -4.98
C LEU A 56 31.41 -3.46 -4.60
N ALA A 57 30.64 -3.41 -3.51
CA ALA A 57 29.79 -4.52 -3.10
C ALA A 57 28.74 -4.83 -4.18
N MET A 58 28.05 -3.82 -4.70
CA MET A 58 27.05 -3.99 -5.77
C MET A 58 27.67 -4.55 -7.05
N LEU A 59 28.83 -4.07 -7.46
CA LEU A 59 29.55 -4.63 -8.59
C LEU A 59 29.92 -6.10 -8.36
N ALA A 60 30.46 -6.43 -7.19
CA ALA A 60 30.91 -7.78 -6.89
C ALA A 60 29.73 -8.78 -6.76
N VAL A 61 28.66 -8.39 -6.08
CA VAL A 61 27.45 -9.22 -5.88
C VAL A 61 26.74 -9.44 -7.23
N ASN A 62 26.47 -8.37 -7.99
CA ASN A 62 25.81 -8.47 -9.28
C ASN A 62 26.66 -9.27 -10.29
N PHE A 63 27.98 -9.02 -10.32
CA PHE A 63 28.88 -9.80 -11.16
C PHE A 63 28.85 -11.28 -10.80
N LEU A 64 28.93 -11.61 -9.52
CA LEU A 64 28.88 -12.98 -9.04
C LEU A 64 27.61 -13.70 -9.50
N VAL A 65 26.46 -13.11 -9.24
CA VAL A 65 25.17 -13.71 -9.54
C VAL A 65 24.93 -13.76 -11.06
N TYR A 66 25.20 -12.69 -11.80
CA TYR A 66 25.03 -12.67 -13.26
C TYR A 66 25.97 -13.65 -13.94
N TYR A 67 27.20 -13.79 -13.45
CA TYR A 67 28.14 -14.77 -14.00
C TYR A 67 27.69 -16.21 -13.71
N LEU A 68 27.22 -16.50 -12.50
CA LEU A 68 26.68 -17.81 -12.15
C LEU A 68 25.43 -18.15 -12.98
N LEU A 69 24.50 -17.21 -13.14
CA LEU A 69 23.30 -17.38 -13.99
C LEU A 69 23.69 -17.69 -15.44
N LEU A 70 24.63 -16.94 -16.02
CA LEU A 70 25.10 -17.19 -17.38
C LEU A 70 25.82 -18.52 -17.47
N PHE A 71 26.73 -18.82 -16.53
CA PHE A 71 27.59 -20.01 -16.61
C PHE A 71 26.81 -21.31 -16.37
N LEU A 72 26.00 -21.37 -15.33
CA LEU A 72 25.21 -22.54 -14.94
C LEU A 72 23.91 -22.66 -15.72
N GLY A 73 23.16 -21.56 -15.83
CA GLY A 73 21.83 -21.52 -16.44
C GLY A 73 21.83 -21.38 -17.96
N ARG A 74 22.95 -20.98 -18.58
CA ARG A 74 23.09 -20.76 -20.03
C ARG A 74 21.90 -20.01 -20.62
N ILE A 75 21.03 -20.64 -21.40
CA ILE A 75 19.85 -20.02 -22.03
C ILE A 75 18.85 -19.58 -20.95
N VAL A 76 18.55 -20.42 -19.97
CA VAL A 76 17.65 -20.09 -18.86
C VAL A 76 18.21 -18.90 -18.08
N GLY A 77 19.51 -18.88 -17.80
CA GLY A 77 20.16 -17.75 -17.14
C GLY A 77 20.06 -16.46 -17.92
N LYS A 78 20.14 -16.50 -19.25
CA LYS A 78 19.89 -15.32 -20.11
C LYS A 78 18.45 -14.83 -20.02
N VAL A 79 17.48 -15.75 -19.99
CA VAL A 79 16.06 -15.39 -19.85
C VAL A 79 15.79 -14.74 -18.49
N ILE A 80 16.33 -15.34 -17.41
CA ILE A 80 16.20 -14.77 -16.06
C ILE A 80 16.81 -13.35 -16.02
N LEU A 81 18.02 -13.18 -16.55
CA LEU A 81 18.67 -11.86 -16.61
C LEU A 81 17.86 -10.86 -17.45
N ALA A 82 17.33 -11.27 -18.58
CA ALA A 82 16.50 -10.40 -19.42
C ALA A 82 15.26 -9.92 -18.69
N LEU A 83 14.57 -10.81 -17.99
CA LEU A 83 13.43 -10.44 -17.13
C LEU A 83 13.85 -9.52 -15.99
N THR A 84 14.98 -9.80 -15.33
CA THR A 84 15.55 -8.94 -14.29
C THR A 84 15.77 -7.51 -14.79
N PHE A 85 16.31 -7.34 -15.99
CA PHE A 85 16.55 -6.00 -16.55
C PHE A 85 15.25 -5.27 -16.90
N ILE A 86 14.22 -5.98 -17.39
CA ILE A 86 12.89 -5.39 -17.59
C ILE A 86 12.32 -4.92 -16.25
N CYS A 87 12.36 -5.77 -15.23
CA CYS A 87 11.91 -5.39 -13.88
C CYS A 87 12.70 -4.21 -13.30
N ASN A 88 14.02 -4.15 -13.52
CA ASN A 88 14.83 -3.00 -13.08
C ASN A 88 14.39 -1.69 -13.74
N GLY A 89 14.08 -1.69 -15.03
CA GLY A 89 13.59 -0.50 -15.74
C GLY A 89 12.26 0.00 -15.18
N ILE A 90 11.33 -0.92 -14.91
CA ILE A 90 10.03 -0.60 -14.28
C ILE A 90 10.24 -0.10 -12.85
N ALA A 91 11.02 -0.82 -12.04
CA ALA A 91 11.27 -0.45 -10.65
C ALA A 91 11.93 0.93 -10.53
N LEU A 92 12.89 1.24 -11.40
CA LEU A 92 13.53 2.55 -11.42
C LEU A 92 12.54 3.69 -11.71
N TYR A 93 11.60 3.47 -12.62
CA TYR A 93 10.54 4.45 -12.90
C TYR A 93 9.77 4.80 -11.63
N PHE A 94 9.35 3.80 -10.85
CA PHE A 94 8.63 4.05 -9.60
C PHE A 94 9.50 4.70 -8.53
N ILE A 95 10.76 4.29 -8.38
CA ILE A 95 11.68 4.91 -7.42
C ILE A 95 11.93 6.39 -7.76
N VAL A 96 12.10 6.74 -9.04
CA VAL A 96 12.43 8.12 -9.45
C VAL A 96 11.18 8.98 -9.60
N GLY A 97 10.10 8.43 -10.11
CA GLY A 97 8.87 9.17 -10.40
C GLY A 97 7.96 9.38 -9.20
N TYR A 98 8.03 8.48 -8.21
CA TYR A 98 7.15 8.49 -7.04
C TYR A 98 7.92 8.46 -5.70
N GLU A 99 9.25 8.38 -5.75
CA GLU A 99 10.13 8.20 -4.59
C GLU A 99 9.77 6.98 -3.71
N VAL A 100 9.16 5.97 -4.32
CA VAL A 100 8.69 4.76 -3.66
C VAL A 100 9.87 3.90 -3.20
N LEU A 101 9.79 3.41 -1.97
CA LEU A 101 10.70 2.36 -1.46
C LEU A 101 10.14 0.98 -1.77
N ILE A 102 10.92 0.14 -2.46
CA ILE A 102 10.50 -1.24 -2.81
C ILE A 102 10.67 -2.15 -1.58
N THR A 103 9.71 -2.09 -0.69
CA THR A 103 9.62 -2.93 0.52
C THR A 103 8.80 -4.20 0.26
N ASP A 104 8.70 -5.10 1.25
CA ASP A 104 7.79 -6.25 1.18
C ASP A 104 6.31 -5.83 1.10
N MET A 105 5.96 -4.73 1.73
CA MET A 105 4.63 -4.13 1.65
C MET A 105 4.34 -3.62 0.25
N MET A 106 5.28 -2.86 -0.35
CA MET A 106 5.13 -2.39 -1.73
C MET A 106 5.05 -3.53 -2.73
N MET A 107 5.77 -4.65 -2.48
CA MET A 107 5.59 -5.86 -3.29
C MET A 107 4.20 -6.45 -3.13
N GLY A 108 3.58 -6.33 -1.96
CA GLY A 108 2.18 -6.68 -1.74
C GLY A 108 1.25 -5.86 -2.64
N ASN A 109 1.43 -4.56 -2.69
CA ASN A 109 0.68 -3.69 -3.59
C ASN A 109 0.86 -4.13 -5.05
N VAL A 110 2.11 -4.33 -5.51
CA VAL A 110 2.40 -4.76 -6.88
C VAL A 110 1.69 -6.07 -7.26
N PHE A 111 1.66 -7.07 -6.35
CA PHE A 111 1.02 -8.36 -6.62
C PHE A 111 -0.50 -8.33 -6.56
N ASN A 112 -1.09 -7.38 -5.83
CA ASN A 112 -2.52 -7.29 -5.64
C ASN A 112 -3.18 -6.17 -6.48
N THR A 113 -2.40 -5.27 -7.09
CA THR A 113 -2.89 -4.18 -7.94
C THR A 113 -3.72 -4.71 -9.11
N ARG A 114 -4.93 -4.20 -9.27
CA ARG A 114 -5.81 -4.51 -10.40
C ARG A 114 -5.34 -3.78 -11.66
N PHE A 115 -5.68 -4.33 -12.84
CA PHE A 115 -5.31 -3.70 -14.11
C PHE A 115 -5.84 -2.25 -14.24
N SER A 116 -7.03 -1.99 -13.72
CA SER A 116 -7.63 -0.62 -13.69
C SER A 116 -6.76 0.38 -12.93
N GLU A 117 -6.16 -0.04 -11.82
CA GLU A 117 -5.23 0.78 -11.02
C GLU A 117 -3.86 0.87 -11.71
N ALA A 118 -3.32 -0.28 -12.15
CA ALA A 118 -2.05 -0.32 -12.87
C ALA A 118 -2.06 0.58 -14.10
N SER A 119 -3.20 0.69 -14.79
CA SER A 119 -3.36 1.57 -15.96
C SER A 119 -3.22 3.06 -15.61
N GLY A 120 -3.52 3.47 -14.38
CA GLY A 120 -3.33 4.83 -13.88
C GLY A 120 -1.86 5.28 -13.83
N TYR A 121 -0.91 4.34 -13.80
CA TYR A 121 0.53 4.65 -13.80
C TYR A 121 1.15 4.73 -15.20
N PHE A 122 0.38 4.51 -16.28
CA PHE A 122 0.92 4.61 -17.64
C PHE A 122 1.22 6.06 -18.01
N SER A 123 2.50 6.33 -18.26
CA SER A 123 3.01 7.61 -18.73
C SER A 123 4.04 7.39 -19.83
N LEU A 124 4.36 8.43 -20.60
CA LEU A 124 5.45 8.35 -21.58
C LEU A 124 6.78 8.00 -20.89
N ALA A 125 7.02 8.53 -19.69
CA ALA A 125 8.21 8.20 -18.92
C ALA A 125 8.26 6.73 -18.55
N ALA A 126 7.15 6.13 -18.07
CA ALA A 126 7.08 4.68 -17.79
C ALA A 126 7.47 3.85 -19.01
N VAL A 127 6.97 4.22 -20.20
CA VAL A 127 7.31 3.56 -21.46
C VAL A 127 8.80 3.73 -21.79
N LEU A 128 9.37 4.92 -21.66
CA LEU A 128 10.76 5.19 -21.97
C LEU A 128 11.72 4.47 -21.01
N TYR A 129 11.45 4.49 -19.69
CA TYR A 129 12.24 3.74 -18.71
C TYR A 129 12.19 2.22 -19.01
N THR A 130 11.00 1.67 -19.24
CA THR A 130 10.84 0.25 -19.55
C THR A 130 11.52 -0.13 -20.87
N LEU A 131 11.39 0.70 -21.91
CA LEU A 131 11.99 0.43 -23.22
C LEU A 131 13.50 0.52 -23.17
N PHE A 132 14.07 1.66 -22.77
CA PHE A 132 15.51 1.91 -22.89
C PHE A 132 16.33 1.24 -21.79
N LEU A 133 15.82 1.18 -20.58
CA LEU A 133 16.53 0.60 -19.44
C LEU A 133 16.09 -0.86 -19.15
N GLY A 134 14.98 -1.33 -19.71
CA GLY A 134 14.49 -2.69 -19.56
C GLY A 134 14.66 -3.52 -20.83
N ILE A 135 13.83 -3.23 -21.85
CA ILE A 135 13.71 -4.07 -23.06
C ILE A 135 14.99 -4.07 -23.90
N VAL A 136 15.61 -2.92 -24.14
CA VAL A 136 16.85 -2.83 -24.96
C VAL A 136 17.98 -3.68 -24.37
N PRO A 137 18.35 -3.56 -23.08
CA PRO A 137 19.37 -4.44 -22.51
C PRO A 137 18.91 -5.91 -22.43
N ALA A 138 17.63 -6.19 -22.22
CA ALA A 138 17.09 -7.55 -22.25
C ALA A 138 17.28 -8.20 -23.64
N LEU A 139 16.97 -7.48 -24.70
CA LEU A 139 17.20 -7.93 -26.08
C LEU A 139 18.70 -8.17 -26.35
N TYR A 140 19.57 -7.28 -25.88
CA TYR A 140 21.01 -7.50 -25.98
C TYR A 140 21.45 -8.79 -25.30
N ILE A 141 20.96 -9.07 -24.09
CA ILE A 141 21.25 -10.30 -23.33
C ILE A 141 20.78 -11.54 -24.11
N LEU A 142 19.57 -11.52 -24.65
CA LEU A 142 18.99 -12.67 -25.35
C LEU A 142 19.67 -12.94 -26.69
N LEU A 143 19.95 -11.91 -27.47
CA LEU A 143 20.48 -12.03 -28.82
C LEU A 143 21.99 -12.30 -28.86
N ARG A 144 22.74 -11.86 -27.85
CA ARG A 144 24.22 -11.99 -27.85
C ARG A 144 24.67 -13.45 -27.70
N LYS A 145 25.54 -13.92 -28.56
CA LYS A 145 26.20 -15.23 -28.42
C LYS A 145 27.19 -15.20 -27.27
N VAL A 146 27.17 -16.21 -26.39
CA VAL A 146 27.98 -16.29 -25.17
C VAL A 146 28.88 -17.51 -25.19
N ASN A 147 30.17 -17.29 -24.91
CA ASN A 147 31.14 -18.34 -24.62
C ASN A 147 31.23 -18.52 -23.10
N TYR A 148 30.78 -19.66 -22.61
CA TYR A 148 30.66 -19.91 -21.16
C TYR A 148 31.99 -20.20 -20.46
N GLY A 149 33.02 -20.64 -21.19
CA GLY A 149 34.35 -20.85 -20.64
C GLY A 149 34.49 -22.17 -19.87
N ARG A 150 35.50 -22.21 -18.95
CA ARG A 150 35.85 -23.42 -18.15
C ARG A 150 35.51 -23.17 -16.66
N VAL A 151 35.16 -24.28 -15.95
CA VAL A 151 34.80 -24.29 -14.52
C VAL A 151 35.89 -23.64 -13.65
N GLY A 152 37.20 -23.96 -13.90
CA GLY A 152 38.28 -23.37 -13.11
C GLY A 152 38.37 -21.84 -13.19
N LYS A 153 38.04 -21.24 -14.38
CA LYS A 153 37.96 -19.78 -14.51
C LYS A 153 36.74 -19.21 -13.77
N MET A 154 35.64 -19.95 -13.73
CA MET A 154 34.45 -19.58 -13.01
C MET A 154 34.74 -19.58 -11.49
N LEU A 155 35.27 -20.65 -10.94
CA LEU A 155 35.63 -20.75 -9.52
C LEU A 155 36.60 -19.64 -9.08
N LYS A 156 37.62 -19.35 -9.91
CA LYS A 156 38.53 -18.22 -9.63
C LYS A 156 37.80 -16.89 -9.56
N SER A 157 36.88 -16.62 -10.49
CA SER A 157 36.12 -15.37 -10.49
C SER A 157 35.15 -15.27 -9.30
N VAL A 158 34.50 -16.37 -8.93
CA VAL A 158 33.69 -16.48 -7.70
C VAL A 158 34.53 -16.16 -6.46
N GLY A 159 35.69 -16.82 -6.33
CA GLY A 159 36.60 -16.58 -5.19
C GLY A 159 37.04 -15.11 -5.09
N ILE A 160 37.37 -14.47 -6.22
CA ILE A 160 37.74 -13.05 -6.24
C ILE A 160 36.57 -12.17 -5.80
N SER A 161 35.35 -12.45 -6.32
CA SER A 161 34.16 -11.65 -5.93
C SER A 161 33.84 -11.77 -4.45
N LEU A 162 33.91 -12.98 -3.89
CA LEU A 162 33.70 -13.21 -2.46
C LEU A 162 34.77 -12.49 -1.62
N LEU A 163 36.04 -12.54 -2.07
CA LEU A 163 37.11 -11.81 -1.38
C LEU A 163 36.87 -10.32 -1.38
N VAL A 164 36.41 -9.73 -2.51
CA VAL A 164 36.08 -8.29 -2.58
C VAL A 164 34.95 -7.96 -1.61
N ILE A 165 33.89 -8.78 -1.55
CA ILE A 165 32.76 -8.57 -0.62
C ILE A 165 33.27 -8.58 0.84
N ILE A 166 34.12 -9.57 1.20
CA ILE A 166 34.67 -9.66 2.56
C ILE A 166 35.55 -8.44 2.89
N VAL A 167 36.43 -8.03 1.97
CA VAL A 167 37.28 -6.85 2.17
C VAL A 167 36.45 -5.59 2.37
N VAL A 168 35.41 -5.40 1.54
CA VAL A 168 34.48 -4.24 1.67
C VAL A 168 33.75 -4.27 3.01
N ALA A 169 33.28 -5.44 3.44
CA ALA A 169 32.59 -5.60 4.74
C ALA A 169 33.54 -5.26 5.91
N VAL A 170 34.77 -5.79 5.90
CA VAL A 170 35.77 -5.52 6.93
C VAL A 170 36.15 -4.03 6.94
N ALA A 171 36.37 -3.41 5.77
CA ALA A 171 36.71 -1.99 5.67
C ALA A 171 35.61 -1.07 6.20
N ASN A 172 34.36 -1.53 6.20
CA ASN A 172 33.21 -0.76 6.69
C ASN A 172 32.68 -1.24 8.05
N MET A 173 33.42 -2.06 8.80
CA MET A 173 32.96 -2.56 10.11
C MET A 173 32.51 -1.45 11.06
N GLN A 174 33.26 -0.37 11.15
CA GLN A 174 32.92 0.77 12.01
C GLN A 174 31.70 1.57 11.50
N ASN A 175 31.31 1.40 10.23
CA ASN A 175 30.17 2.05 9.62
C ASN A 175 28.88 1.21 9.71
N PHE A 176 28.93 -0.01 10.27
CA PHE A 176 27.75 -0.88 10.44
C PHE A 176 26.58 -0.22 11.17
N PRO A 177 26.77 0.57 12.26
CA PRO A 177 25.64 1.22 12.93
C PRO A 177 24.92 2.22 12.01
N TRP A 178 25.64 2.90 11.13
CA TRP A 178 25.06 3.78 10.12
C TRP A 178 24.31 2.98 9.04
N ILE A 179 24.93 1.89 8.54
CA ILE A 179 24.33 0.99 7.55
C ILE A 179 23.03 0.37 8.08
N ASP A 180 23.06 -0.11 9.32
CA ASP A 180 21.90 -0.73 9.98
C ASP A 180 20.74 0.25 10.16
N ARG A 181 21.04 1.47 10.62
CA ARG A 181 20.04 2.55 10.74
C ARG A 181 19.35 2.87 9.42
N ASN A 182 20.08 2.83 8.31
CA ASN A 182 19.57 3.15 6.98
C ASN A 182 19.24 1.90 6.14
N ALA A 183 19.28 0.69 6.74
CA ALA A 183 19.18 -0.58 6.02
C ALA A 183 17.87 -0.74 5.24
N THR A 184 16.76 -0.28 5.80
CA THR A 184 15.44 -0.34 5.16
C THR A 184 15.38 0.52 3.90
N GLN A 185 15.82 1.78 4.00
CA GLN A 185 15.83 2.72 2.89
C GLN A 185 16.81 2.26 1.79
N ILE A 186 18.04 1.95 2.17
CA ILE A 186 19.08 1.46 1.26
C ILE A 186 18.65 0.15 0.59
N GLY A 187 18.20 -0.82 1.39
CA GLY A 187 17.81 -2.14 0.89
C GLY A 187 16.65 -2.14 -0.09
N SER A 188 15.74 -1.15 0.05
CA SER A 188 14.60 -0.99 -0.87
C SER A 188 14.94 -0.32 -2.20
N MET A 189 16.16 0.21 -2.36
CA MET A 189 16.64 0.84 -3.60
C MET A 189 17.71 0.01 -4.34
N ILE A 190 18.21 -1.07 -3.75
CA ILE A 190 19.29 -1.90 -4.35
C ILE A 190 18.69 -2.86 -5.37
N MET A 191 18.79 -2.56 -6.66
CA MET A 191 18.32 -3.41 -7.75
C MET A 191 19.39 -4.42 -8.22
N PRO A 192 18.98 -5.66 -8.50
CA PRO A 192 17.61 -6.24 -8.48
C PRO A 192 17.17 -6.78 -7.11
N TRP A 193 17.96 -6.58 -6.07
CA TRP A 193 17.78 -7.25 -4.78
C TRP A 193 16.57 -6.75 -4.00
N SER A 194 16.22 -5.46 -4.13
CA SER A 194 15.06 -4.87 -3.47
C SER A 194 13.77 -5.66 -3.74
N TYR A 195 13.32 -5.73 -4.98
CA TYR A 195 12.10 -6.45 -5.33
C TYR A 195 12.25 -7.97 -5.18
N THR A 196 13.46 -8.54 -5.44
CA THR A 196 13.67 -10.00 -5.31
C THR A 196 13.55 -10.46 -3.86
N VAL A 197 14.27 -9.80 -2.94
CA VAL A 197 14.26 -10.16 -1.52
C VAL A 197 12.89 -9.85 -0.90
N ASN A 198 12.33 -8.69 -1.23
CA ASN A 198 11.05 -8.26 -0.66
C ASN A 198 9.85 -9.05 -1.21
N SER A 199 9.92 -9.57 -2.44
CA SER A 199 8.93 -10.55 -2.93
C SER A 199 8.95 -11.84 -2.10
N VAL A 200 10.15 -12.35 -1.76
CA VAL A 200 10.27 -13.55 -0.91
C VAL A 200 9.77 -13.25 0.51
N ARG A 201 10.09 -12.07 1.07
CA ARG A 201 9.59 -11.65 2.38
C ARG A 201 8.07 -11.54 2.39
N TYR A 202 7.48 -10.90 1.37
CA TYR A 202 6.04 -10.82 1.19
C TYR A 202 5.39 -12.21 1.08
N TYR A 203 5.93 -13.10 0.23
CA TYR A 203 5.42 -14.47 0.11
C TYR A 203 5.46 -15.23 1.44
N ASN A 204 6.57 -15.16 2.18
CA ASN A 204 6.68 -15.78 3.49
C ASN A 204 5.67 -15.19 4.49
N ARG A 205 5.45 -13.88 4.44
CA ARG A 205 4.44 -13.20 5.24
C ARG A 205 3.03 -13.68 4.88
N MET A 206 2.70 -13.76 3.60
CA MET A 206 1.41 -14.28 3.14
C MET A 206 1.19 -15.75 3.56
N GLN A 207 2.23 -16.59 3.54
CA GLN A 207 2.14 -17.95 4.06
C GLN A 207 1.87 -17.99 5.56
N GLN A 208 2.38 -17.01 6.31
CA GLN A 208 2.06 -16.88 7.75
C GLN A 208 0.62 -16.38 7.94
N LEU A 209 0.13 -15.48 7.09
CA LEU A 209 -1.22 -14.95 7.10
C LEU A 209 -2.28 -15.96 6.64
N ASN A 210 -1.92 -16.91 5.77
CA ASN A 210 -2.80 -18.02 5.34
C ASN A 210 -2.93 -19.15 6.37
N ARG A 211 -2.47 -18.93 7.61
CA ARG A 211 -2.75 -19.87 8.70
C ARG A 211 -4.24 -19.80 9.03
N LYS A 212 -4.75 -20.92 9.60
CA LYS A 212 -6.14 -20.98 10.05
C LYS A 212 -6.39 -19.89 11.09
N GLU A 213 -7.45 -19.11 10.90
CA GLU A 213 -7.90 -18.13 11.89
C GLU A 213 -8.14 -18.80 13.25
N ILE A 214 -7.74 -18.12 14.31
CA ILE A 214 -8.03 -18.51 15.68
C ILE A 214 -9.41 -17.95 16.00
N PRO A 215 -10.43 -18.82 16.21
CA PRO A 215 -11.75 -18.34 16.55
C PRO A 215 -11.74 -17.62 17.88
N LEU A 216 -12.49 -16.54 17.97
CA LEU A 216 -12.71 -15.83 19.23
C LEU A 216 -13.73 -16.58 20.09
N PRO A 217 -13.72 -16.41 21.43
CA PRO A 217 -14.77 -16.92 22.31
C PRO A 217 -16.14 -16.41 21.88
N ASP A 218 -17.18 -17.24 22.04
CA ASP A 218 -18.53 -16.86 21.66
C ASP A 218 -19.02 -15.58 22.34
N ALA A 219 -19.82 -14.81 21.61
CA ALA A 219 -20.47 -13.61 22.08
C ALA A 219 -21.96 -13.85 22.34
N THR A 220 -22.59 -12.96 23.10
CA THR A 220 -24.00 -13.01 23.41
C THR A 220 -24.68 -11.68 23.10
N ILE A 221 -25.75 -11.70 22.32
CA ILE A 221 -26.62 -10.55 22.09
C ILE A 221 -27.46 -10.35 23.36
N THR A 222 -27.33 -9.20 24.03
CA THR A 222 -27.92 -8.98 25.36
C THR A 222 -29.35 -8.41 25.31
N ASN A 223 -29.74 -7.82 24.17
CA ASN A 223 -31.12 -7.36 23.96
C ASN A 223 -31.60 -7.67 22.52
N GLN A 224 -32.90 -7.63 22.27
CA GLN A 224 -33.52 -7.88 20.96
C GLN A 224 -33.97 -6.57 20.27
N GLU A 225 -33.56 -5.42 20.75
CA GLU A 225 -33.81 -4.14 20.09
C GLU A 225 -33.08 -4.09 18.76
N ARG A 226 -33.75 -3.53 17.76
CA ARG A 226 -33.14 -3.38 16.45
C ARG A 226 -32.06 -2.27 16.45
N GLU A 227 -30.86 -2.64 16.14
CA GLU A 227 -29.71 -1.74 16.08
C GLU A 227 -28.90 -2.01 14.81
N VAL A 228 -28.49 -0.91 14.14
CA VAL A 228 -27.72 -0.96 12.91
C VAL A 228 -26.46 -0.14 13.08
N CYS A 229 -25.31 -0.77 12.85
CA CYS A 229 -24.01 -0.08 12.84
C CYS A 229 -23.44 -0.14 11.42
N VAL A 230 -23.15 1.02 10.83
CA VAL A 230 -22.44 1.12 9.56
C VAL A 230 -21.01 1.55 9.82
N VAL A 231 -20.05 0.72 9.45
CA VAL A 231 -18.62 1.05 9.46
C VAL A 231 -18.20 1.37 8.03
N VAL A 232 -17.76 2.61 7.81
CA VAL A 232 -17.21 3.03 6.52
C VAL A 232 -15.69 3.04 6.63
N ILE A 233 -15.03 2.19 5.85
CA ILE A 233 -13.58 2.13 5.77
C ILE A 233 -13.15 3.03 4.62
N GLY A 234 -12.47 4.14 4.96
CA GLY A 234 -11.88 5.07 4.00
C GLY A 234 -10.58 4.53 3.41
N GLU A 235 -10.29 4.90 2.18
CA GLU A 235 -9.05 4.59 1.48
C GLU A 235 -8.15 5.83 1.44
N SER A 236 -6.91 5.73 1.92
CA SER A 236 -5.87 6.77 1.81
C SER A 236 -6.31 8.15 2.32
N ALA A 237 -7.29 8.24 3.22
CA ALA A 237 -7.82 9.50 3.70
C ALA A 237 -7.02 10.01 4.90
N ARG A 238 -6.17 11.04 4.68
CA ARG A 238 -5.34 11.65 5.72
C ARG A 238 -6.13 12.68 6.53
N ARG A 239 -5.95 12.71 7.84
CA ARG A 239 -6.65 13.60 8.77
C ARG A 239 -6.47 15.09 8.46
N GLU A 240 -5.29 15.47 8.00
CA GLU A 240 -4.90 16.86 7.79
C GLU A 240 -5.83 17.60 6.79
N ASN A 241 -6.39 16.91 5.79
CA ASN A 241 -7.26 17.53 4.78
C ASN A 241 -8.74 17.56 5.14
N PHE A 242 -9.11 17.17 6.36
CA PHE A 242 -10.49 17.27 6.84
C PHE A 242 -10.72 18.56 7.62
N SER A 243 -11.65 19.42 7.17
CA SER A 243 -12.01 20.66 7.87
C SER A 243 -12.56 20.42 9.28
N LEU A 244 -13.09 19.24 9.56
CA LEU A 244 -13.51 18.82 10.90
C LEU A 244 -12.35 18.77 11.93
N TYR A 245 -11.11 18.70 11.47
CA TYR A 245 -9.90 18.70 12.31
C TYR A 245 -9.13 20.01 12.24
N GLY A 246 -9.72 21.06 11.63
CA GLY A 246 -9.13 22.40 11.58
C GLY A 246 -8.40 22.72 10.28
N TYR A 247 -8.54 21.89 9.22
CA TYR A 247 -8.04 22.25 7.90
C TYR A 247 -8.71 23.54 7.40
N GLU A 248 -7.94 24.42 6.79
CA GLU A 248 -8.41 25.76 6.38
C GLU A 248 -9.44 25.73 5.24
N ARG A 249 -9.37 24.71 4.36
CA ARG A 249 -10.33 24.53 3.27
C ARG A 249 -11.55 23.76 3.78
N GLU A 250 -12.72 24.18 3.35
CA GLU A 250 -13.98 23.55 3.75
C GLU A 250 -14.22 22.25 2.95
N THR A 251 -13.61 21.17 3.41
CA THR A 251 -13.68 19.84 2.78
C THR A 251 -14.78 18.94 3.36
N ASN A 252 -15.39 19.33 4.50
CA ASN A 252 -16.48 18.56 5.11
C ASN A 252 -17.71 19.44 5.39
N PRO A 253 -18.28 20.15 4.39
CA PRO A 253 -19.41 21.06 4.61
C PRO A 253 -20.69 20.34 5.04
N LEU A 254 -20.95 19.12 4.57
CA LEU A 254 -22.17 18.37 4.88
C LEU A 254 -22.10 17.77 6.30
N LEU A 255 -21.04 17.07 6.63
CA LEU A 255 -20.83 16.46 7.94
C LEU A 255 -20.81 17.50 9.09
N LYS A 256 -20.35 18.71 8.82
CA LYS A 256 -20.43 19.82 9.77
C LYS A 256 -21.86 20.13 10.22
N GLY A 257 -22.84 19.89 9.33
CA GLY A 257 -24.27 20.01 9.63
C GLY A 257 -24.87 18.78 10.35
N ASP A 258 -24.20 17.65 10.32
CA ASP A 258 -24.72 16.37 10.80
C ASP A 258 -24.49 16.10 12.28
N SER A 259 -23.85 17.01 13.00
CA SER A 259 -23.52 16.83 14.43
C SER A 259 -22.64 15.60 14.70
N VAL A 260 -21.67 15.35 13.83
CA VAL A 260 -20.70 14.25 13.98
C VAL A 260 -19.64 14.58 15.04
N VAL A 261 -19.07 13.53 15.64
CA VAL A 261 -17.90 13.65 16.53
C VAL A 261 -16.66 13.23 15.76
N ALA A 262 -15.65 14.10 15.70
CA ALA A 262 -14.38 13.86 15.02
C ALA A 262 -13.30 13.53 16.05
N ILE A 263 -12.79 12.31 16.02
CA ILE A 263 -11.75 11.78 16.90
C ILE A 263 -10.45 11.66 16.09
N LYS A 264 -9.32 12.10 16.65
CA LYS A 264 -8.01 11.85 16.05
C LYS A 264 -7.68 10.36 16.14
N ALA A 265 -7.16 9.79 15.08
CA ALA A 265 -6.76 8.39 15.07
C ALA A 265 -5.43 8.16 14.36
N LYS A 266 -4.81 7.01 14.63
CA LYS A 266 -3.64 6.49 13.93
C LYS A 266 -3.94 5.14 13.31
N SER A 267 -3.44 4.95 12.10
CA SER A 267 -3.45 3.63 11.47
C SER A 267 -2.29 2.76 11.98
N ALA A 268 -2.53 1.46 12.00
CA ALA A 268 -1.52 0.46 12.37
C ALA A 268 -0.44 0.26 11.30
N ALA A 269 -0.73 0.67 10.07
CA ALA A 269 0.14 0.57 8.92
C ALA A 269 -0.13 1.72 7.94
N THR A 270 0.74 1.85 6.95
CA THR A 270 0.65 2.86 5.90
C THR A 270 0.16 2.27 4.57
N TYR A 271 -0.64 1.20 4.60
CA TYR A 271 -1.14 0.51 3.41
C TYR A 271 -2.40 -0.32 3.72
N THR A 272 -3.23 -0.51 2.71
CA THR A 272 -4.62 -1.00 2.80
C THR A 272 -4.77 -2.33 3.54
N THR A 273 -4.03 -3.38 3.15
CA THR A 273 -4.27 -4.74 3.69
C THR A 273 -4.10 -4.86 5.19
N GLU A 274 -3.12 -4.18 5.79
CA GLU A 274 -2.93 -4.18 7.25
C GLU A 274 -3.80 -3.14 7.95
N GLY A 275 -4.06 -2.00 7.32
CA GLY A 275 -4.98 -0.99 7.84
C GLY A 275 -6.39 -1.56 7.99
N VAL A 276 -6.94 -2.14 6.92
CA VAL A 276 -8.26 -2.79 6.94
C VAL A 276 -8.30 -3.92 7.97
N ARG A 277 -7.22 -4.73 8.03
CA ARG A 277 -7.14 -5.79 9.02
C ARG A 277 -7.14 -5.26 10.45
N ALA A 278 -6.42 -4.18 10.73
CA ALA A 278 -6.39 -3.58 12.06
C ALA A 278 -7.76 -3.04 12.48
N ILE A 279 -8.50 -2.40 11.55
CA ILE A 279 -9.88 -1.94 11.78
C ILE A 279 -10.79 -3.09 12.20
N LEU A 280 -10.60 -4.26 11.60
CA LEU A 280 -11.46 -5.44 11.82
C LEU A 280 -10.95 -6.35 12.95
N SER A 281 -9.81 -6.05 13.56
CA SER A 281 -9.20 -6.85 14.63
C SER A 281 -9.51 -6.28 16.02
N TYR A 282 -9.66 -7.14 17.03
CA TYR A 282 -9.94 -6.71 18.40
C TYR A 282 -8.69 -6.20 19.14
N LYS A 283 -7.49 -6.43 18.64
CA LYS A 283 -6.21 -5.92 19.19
C LYS A 283 -5.06 -6.05 18.21
N ALA A 284 -3.97 -5.35 18.47
CA ALA A 284 -2.68 -5.58 17.81
C ALA A 284 -2.19 -7.01 18.10
N SER A 285 -1.92 -7.80 17.06
CA SER A 285 -1.42 -9.16 17.21
C SER A 285 -0.71 -9.66 15.95
N LYS A 286 0.32 -10.52 16.15
CA LYS A 286 0.91 -11.31 15.07
C LYS A 286 0.11 -12.59 14.77
N GLU A 287 -0.82 -12.96 15.66
CA GLU A 287 -1.71 -14.09 15.48
C GLU A 287 -2.91 -13.69 14.62
N LEU A 288 -3.44 -14.64 13.87
CA LEU A 288 -4.60 -14.48 13.01
C LEU A 288 -5.87 -14.80 13.80
N TYR A 289 -6.35 -13.84 14.54
CA TYR A 289 -7.67 -13.97 15.15
C TYR A 289 -8.80 -13.70 14.15
N GLU A 290 -9.95 -14.27 14.43
CA GLU A 290 -11.20 -14.02 13.75
C GLU A 290 -11.52 -12.52 13.70
N ILE A 291 -11.90 -12.02 12.53
CA ILE A 291 -12.18 -10.60 12.30
C ILE A 291 -13.64 -10.25 12.62
N LEU A 292 -13.92 -8.98 12.86
CA LEU A 292 -15.23 -8.48 13.31
C LEU A 292 -16.42 -8.97 12.46
N PRO A 293 -16.42 -8.90 11.11
CA PRO A 293 -17.53 -9.39 10.30
C PRO A 293 -17.81 -10.88 10.53
N ASN A 294 -16.79 -11.72 10.46
CA ASN A 294 -16.90 -13.18 10.66
C ASN A 294 -17.40 -13.50 12.07
N TYR A 295 -16.85 -12.79 13.06
CA TYR A 295 -17.21 -12.93 14.46
C TYR A 295 -18.69 -12.61 14.74
N LEU A 296 -19.18 -11.50 14.21
CA LEU A 296 -20.57 -11.06 14.43
C LEU A 296 -21.57 -11.96 13.75
N GLU A 297 -21.32 -12.36 12.50
CA GLU A 297 -22.24 -13.27 11.79
C GLU A 297 -22.32 -14.64 12.47
N ARG A 298 -21.18 -15.19 12.88
CA ARG A 298 -21.13 -16.44 13.63
C ARG A 298 -21.91 -16.39 14.96
N ASN A 299 -22.00 -15.21 15.56
CA ASN A 299 -22.73 -14.98 16.83
C ASN A 299 -24.16 -14.42 16.62
N GLY A 300 -24.70 -14.50 15.40
CA GLY A 300 -26.12 -14.30 15.11
C GLY A 300 -26.54 -12.90 14.68
N ALA A 301 -25.61 -11.96 14.50
CA ALA A 301 -25.91 -10.69 13.85
C ALA A 301 -26.07 -10.88 12.33
N ASP A 302 -26.73 -9.95 11.64
CA ASP A 302 -26.68 -9.85 10.19
C ASP A 302 -25.46 -9.01 9.78
N VAL A 303 -24.70 -9.48 8.83
CA VAL A 303 -23.47 -8.78 8.39
C VAL A 303 -23.48 -8.60 6.88
N VAL A 304 -23.29 -7.35 6.43
CA VAL A 304 -23.19 -7.00 5.03
C VAL A 304 -21.84 -6.35 4.77
N TRP A 305 -21.12 -6.83 3.77
CA TRP A 305 -19.89 -6.22 3.26
C TRP A 305 -20.11 -5.75 1.83
N ARG A 306 -19.88 -4.46 1.58
CA ARG A 306 -19.87 -3.85 0.25
C ARG A 306 -18.53 -3.18 -0.01
N SER A 307 -17.91 -3.46 -1.14
CA SER A 307 -16.58 -2.93 -1.45
C SER A 307 -16.43 -2.50 -2.91
N THR A 308 -15.94 -1.29 -3.11
CA THR A 308 -15.39 -0.81 -4.39
C THR A 308 -13.87 -0.94 -4.44
N ASN A 309 -13.26 -1.33 -3.34
CA ASN A 309 -11.82 -1.48 -3.11
C ASN A 309 -11.37 -2.96 -3.11
N TRP A 310 -10.20 -3.21 -2.56
CA TRP A 310 -9.58 -4.53 -2.40
C TRP A 310 -8.73 -4.54 -1.11
N GLY A 311 -8.13 -5.70 -0.78
CA GLY A 311 -7.22 -5.81 0.37
C GLY A 311 -7.87 -6.28 1.66
N GLU A 312 -9.18 -6.57 1.64
CA GLU A 312 -9.89 -7.17 2.74
C GLU A 312 -9.32 -8.55 3.13
N PRO A 313 -9.27 -8.89 4.43
CA PRO A 313 -8.96 -10.24 4.88
C PRO A 313 -10.07 -11.22 4.46
N PRO A 314 -9.85 -12.55 4.55
CA PRO A 314 -10.86 -13.53 4.19
C PRO A 314 -12.18 -13.32 4.95
N LEU A 315 -13.25 -13.07 4.20
CA LEU A 315 -14.60 -12.90 4.71
C LEU A 315 -15.34 -14.23 4.63
N HIS A 316 -15.89 -14.68 5.76
CA HIS A 316 -16.71 -15.90 5.90
C HIS A 316 -18.15 -15.53 6.25
N ILE A 317 -18.72 -14.60 5.50
CA ILE A 317 -20.08 -14.06 5.67
C ILE A 317 -20.92 -14.31 4.42
N GLU A 318 -22.23 -14.38 4.60
CA GLU A 318 -23.17 -14.68 3.51
C GLU A 318 -23.32 -13.50 2.53
N LYS A 319 -23.47 -12.28 3.07
CA LYS A 319 -23.74 -11.07 2.28
C LYS A 319 -22.45 -10.30 1.98
N CYS A 320 -21.65 -10.84 1.05
CA CYS A 320 -20.41 -10.21 0.60
C CYS A 320 -20.54 -9.74 -0.86
N TYR A 321 -20.42 -8.43 -1.08
CA TYR A 321 -20.62 -7.76 -2.36
C TYR A 321 -19.35 -6.97 -2.80
N PRO A 322 -18.35 -7.64 -3.38
CA PRO A 322 -17.22 -6.96 -4.01
C PRO A 322 -17.69 -6.19 -5.26
N LEU A 323 -16.85 -5.26 -5.76
CA LEU A 323 -17.15 -4.39 -6.90
C LEU A 323 -17.81 -5.12 -8.09
N LYS A 324 -17.31 -6.31 -8.44
CA LYS A 324 -17.87 -7.09 -9.55
C LYS A 324 -19.36 -7.44 -9.30
N LYS A 325 -19.68 -7.87 -8.10
CA LYS A 325 -21.04 -8.25 -7.73
C LYS A 325 -21.96 -7.05 -7.63
N LEU A 326 -21.46 -5.92 -7.11
CA LEU A 326 -22.23 -4.67 -7.09
C LEU A 326 -22.57 -4.18 -8.51
N LYS A 327 -21.64 -4.26 -9.45
CA LYS A 327 -21.89 -3.96 -10.88
C LYS A 327 -22.95 -4.85 -11.52
N GLU A 328 -23.00 -6.11 -11.13
CA GLU A 328 -24.00 -7.07 -11.62
C GLU A 328 -25.39 -6.77 -11.02
N LEU A 329 -25.46 -6.34 -9.77
CA LEU A 329 -26.70 -6.00 -9.08
C LEU A 329 -27.26 -4.63 -9.50
N TYR A 330 -26.38 -3.66 -9.75
CA TYR A 330 -26.74 -2.27 -10.07
C TYR A 330 -26.09 -1.84 -11.39
N PRO A 331 -26.52 -2.41 -12.54
CA PRO A 331 -25.87 -2.17 -13.83
C PRO A 331 -26.01 -0.74 -14.35
N ASP A 332 -27.01 0.02 -13.88
CA ASP A 332 -27.29 1.39 -14.26
C ASP A 332 -26.50 2.42 -13.41
N ALA A 333 -25.90 2.00 -12.30
CA ALA A 333 -25.10 2.86 -11.43
C ALA A 333 -23.70 3.09 -12.01
N ASP A 334 -23.14 4.27 -11.76
CA ASP A 334 -21.76 4.57 -12.17
C ASP A 334 -20.74 3.86 -11.26
N ALA A 335 -20.27 2.74 -11.73
CA ALA A 335 -19.34 1.88 -10.99
C ALA A 335 -17.89 2.40 -10.91
N ARG A 336 -17.64 3.66 -11.36
CA ARG A 336 -16.35 4.35 -11.15
C ARG A 336 -16.24 4.95 -9.77
N TYR A 337 -17.36 5.20 -9.10
CA TYR A 337 -17.47 5.98 -7.87
C TYR A 337 -18.04 5.19 -6.71
N ASP A 338 -17.71 5.60 -5.49
CA ASP A 338 -18.14 4.95 -4.25
C ASP A 338 -19.64 5.12 -3.95
N SER A 339 -20.36 5.99 -4.66
CA SER A 339 -21.83 6.05 -4.61
C SER A 339 -22.50 4.72 -4.95
N LEU A 340 -21.82 3.84 -5.71
CA LEU A 340 -22.28 2.47 -5.96
C LEU A 340 -22.50 1.67 -4.65
N LEU A 341 -21.77 1.98 -3.58
CA LEU A 341 -21.94 1.33 -2.28
C LEU A 341 -23.30 1.63 -1.63
N LEU A 342 -23.93 2.74 -2.03
CA LEU A 342 -25.19 3.24 -1.46
C LEU A 342 -26.42 2.69 -2.18
N GLU A 343 -26.24 2.15 -3.40
CA GLU A 343 -27.34 1.64 -4.21
C GLU A 343 -28.07 0.50 -3.51
N GLY A 344 -29.39 0.65 -3.26
CA GLY A 344 -30.22 -0.34 -2.57
C GLY A 344 -29.81 -0.64 -1.13
N LEU A 345 -28.93 0.21 -0.52
CA LEU A 345 -28.44 -0.03 0.85
C LEU A 345 -29.56 0.08 1.88
N ARG A 346 -30.45 1.04 1.73
CA ARG A 346 -31.61 1.21 2.62
C ARG A 346 -32.50 -0.02 2.61
N GLU A 347 -32.87 -0.48 1.42
CA GLU A 347 -33.72 -1.63 1.21
C GLU A 347 -33.09 -2.90 1.81
N GLU A 348 -31.79 -3.08 1.67
CA GLU A 348 -31.07 -4.21 2.25
C GLU A 348 -31.08 -4.18 3.78
N ILE A 349 -30.90 -2.99 4.37
CA ILE A 349 -31.00 -2.83 5.82
C ILE A 349 -32.45 -3.14 6.29
N GLU A 350 -33.45 -2.59 5.61
CA GLU A 350 -34.88 -2.79 6.00
C GLU A 350 -35.35 -4.24 5.85
N GLN A 351 -34.78 -5.01 4.92
CA GLN A 351 -35.10 -6.42 4.68
C GLN A 351 -34.53 -7.38 5.73
N SER A 352 -33.55 -6.94 6.52
CA SER A 352 -32.98 -7.78 7.58
C SER A 352 -33.98 -8.04 8.70
N ASP A 353 -34.16 -9.30 9.07
CA ASP A 353 -34.98 -9.76 10.19
C ASP A 353 -34.21 -9.86 11.51
N LYS A 354 -32.90 -9.63 11.48
CA LYS A 354 -32.06 -9.71 12.68
C LYS A 354 -32.14 -8.43 13.53
N ALA A 355 -32.06 -8.60 14.83
CA ALA A 355 -32.05 -7.49 15.78
C ALA A 355 -30.78 -6.67 15.67
N LYS A 356 -29.65 -7.30 15.39
CA LYS A 356 -28.32 -6.64 15.28
C LYS A 356 -27.79 -6.77 13.86
N MET A 357 -27.36 -5.63 13.31
CA MET A 357 -26.81 -5.58 11.95
C MET A 357 -25.52 -4.74 11.91
N LEU A 358 -24.50 -5.31 11.27
CA LEU A 358 -23.29 -4.62 10.87
C LEU A 358 -23.27 -4.47 9.34
N VAL A 359 -23.12 -3.26 8.86
CA VAL A 359 -22.81 -3.00 7.45
C VAL A 359 -21.39 -2.45 7.36
N VAL A 360 -20.57 -3.00 6.50
CA VAL A 360 -19.23 -2.45 6.20
C VAL A 360 -19.22 -1.97 4.77
N LEU A 361 -18.88 -0.69 4.59
CA LEU A 361 -18.67 -0.03 3.30
C LEU A 361 -17.20 0.27 3.12
N HIS A 362 -16.53 -0.40 2.20
CA HIS A 362 -15.11 -0.25 1.93
C HIS A 362 -14.91 0.57 0.65
N THR A 363 -14.49 1.82 0.82
CA THR A 363 -14.38 2.84 -0.25
C THR A 363 -13.03 2.80 -0.96
N SER A 364 -12.93 3.46 -2.12
CA SER A 364 -11.72 3.60 -2.93
C SER A 364 -11.38 5.05 -3.31
N THR A 365 -12.11 6.03 -2.78
CA THR A 365 -12.15 7.41 -3.28
C THR A 365 -10.79 8.11 -3.29
N SER A 366 -10.01 8.09 -2.21
CA SER A 366 -8.77 8.90 -2.12
C SER A 366 -7.51 8.16 -2.56
N HIS A 367 -7.63 7.03 -3.26
CA HIS A 367 -6.47 6.27 -3.77
C HIS A 367 -5.81 6.96 -4.96
N GLY A 368 -4.50 7.31 -4.83
CA GLY A 368 -3.69 7.89 -5.90
C GLY A 368 -3.23 6.90 -6.98
N PRO A 369 -2.54 7.37 -8.00
CA PRO A 369 -2.17 8.75 -8.32
C PRO A 369 -3.24 9.54 -9.08
N THR A 370 -4.36 8.93 -9.43
CA THR A 370 -5.39 9.52 -10.29
C THR A 370 -6.54 10.14 -9.48
N TYR A 371 -6.24 10.96 -8.48
CA TYR A 371 -7.26 11.58 -7.61
C TYR A 371 -8.36 12.29 -8.40
N PHE A 372 -8.02 12.98 -9.50
CA PHE A 372 -8.97 13.68 -10.37
C PHE A 372 -10.00 12.77 -11.05
N GLN A 373 -9.84 11.45 -11.01
CA GLN A 373 -10.79 10.46 -11.53
C GLN A 373 -11.62 9.77 -10.44
N LYS A 374 -11.43 10.13 -9.17
CA LYS A 374 -12.00 9.44 -8.05
C LYS A 374 -13.30 10.05 -7.51
N TYR A 375 -13.75 11.13 -8.11
CA TYR A 375 -14.99 11.83 -7.78
C TYR A 375 -15.73 12.29 -9.05
N PRO A 376 -17.07 12.37 -9.02
CA PRO A 376 -17.85 13.00 -10.08
C PRO A 376 -17.54 14.50 -10.24
N THR A 377 -17.72 15.04 -11.44
CA THR A 377 -17.34 16.44 -11.77
C THR A 377 -18.04 17.48 -10.90
N GLU A 378 -19.23 17.19 -10.37
CA GLU A 378 -19.94 18.08 -9.44
C GLU A 378 -19.20 18.30 -8.12
N PHE A 379 -18.25 17.43 -7.75
CA PHE A 379 -17.39 17.56 -6.58
C PHE A 379 -16.05 18.23 -6.88
N GLU A 380 -15.78 18.65 -8.12
CA GLU A 380 -14.57 19.38 -8.50
C GLU A 380 -14.66 20.86 -8.09
N ARG A 381 -14.65 21.11 -6.80
CA ARG A 381 -14.74 22.47 -6.22
C ARG A 381 -13.40 23.22 -6.25
N TYR A 382 -12.31 22.52 -5.97
CA TYR A 382 -10.96 23.08 -5.95
C TYR A 382 -10.28 22.87 -7.29
N THR A 383 -9.93 23.96 -7.99
CA THR A 383 -9.36 23.96 -9.34
C THR A 383 -8.23 24.97 -9.49
N PRO A 384 -7.28 24.80 -10.42
CA PRO A 384 -7.15 23.65 -11.35
C PRO A 384 -6.70 22.39 -10.64
N VAL A 385 -6.96 21.22 -11.24
CA VAL A 385 -6.56 19.92 -10.68
C VAL A 385 -5.40 19.31 -11.44
N CYS A 386 -4.54 18.60 -10.70
CA CYS A 386 -3.45 17.83 -11.28
C CYS A 386 -4.00 16.62 -12.04
N THR A 387 -3.69 16.52 -13.33
CA THR A 387 -4.06 15.40 -14.19
C THR A 387 -2.87 14.52 -14.58
N THR A 388 -1.65 14.85 -14.10
CA THR A 388 -0.47 13.99 -14.29
C THR A 388 -0.40 12.90 -13.23
N VAL A 389 0.04 11.72 -13.66
CA VAL A 389 0.33 10.59 -12.75
C VAL A 389 1.79 10.60 -12.26
N GLU A 390 2.63 11.48 -12.79
CA GLU A 390 4.02 11.67 -12.36
C GLU A 390 4.06 12.71 -11.23
N MET A 391 3.69 12.30 -10.01
CA MET A 391 3.48 13.20 -8.87
C MET A 391 4.69 14.07 -8.53
N SER A 392 5.91 13.56 -8.69
CA SER A 392 7.13 14.35 -8.46
C SER A 392 7.30 15.54 -9.43
N LYS A 393 6.49 15.60 -10.50
CA LYS A 393 6.46 16.70 -11.48
C LYS A 393 5.18 17.52 -11.41
N ALA A 394 4.26 17.14 -10.54
CA ALA A 394 2.99 17.84 -10.38
C ALA A 394 3.20 19.20 -9.71
N ASP A 395 2.35 20.17 -10.04
CA ASP A 395 2.16 21.34 -9.19
C ASP A 395 1.49 20.89 -7.90
N LEU A 396 2.10 21.24 -6.75
CA LEU A 396 1.60 20.79 -5.45
C LEU A 396 0.22 21.36 -5.11
N GLY A 397 -0.09 22.58 -5.58
CA GLY A 397 -1.40 23.20 -5.39
C GLY A 397 -2.49 22.47 -6.19
N GLU A 398 -2.19 22.11 -7.43
CA GLU A 398 -3.11 21.33 -8.27
C GLU A 398 -3.31 19.91 -7.75
N LEU A 399 -2.23 19.29 -7.22
CA LEU A 399 -2.30 17.98 -6.58
C LEU A 399 -3.17 18.02 -5.33
N MET A 400 -2.97 19.04 -4.47
CA MET A 400 -3.77 19.27 -3.28
C MET A 400 -5.24 19.52 -3.64
N ASN A 401 -5.52 20.29 -4.71
CA ASN A 401 -6.89 20.52 -5.21
C ASN A 401 -7.57 19.20 -5.59
N ALA A 402 -6.87 18.36 -6.36
CA ALA A 402 -7.41 17.06 -6.77
C ALA A 402 -7.71 16.17 -5.57
N TYR A 403 -6.81 16.15 -4.58
CA TYR A 403 -6.99 15.37 -3.36
C TYR A 403 -8.13 15.91 -2.48
N ASP A 404 -8.21 17.22 -2.27
CA ASP A 404 -9.28 17.85 -1.47
C ASP A 404 -10.67 17.59 -2.05
N ASN A 405 -10.79 17.50 -3.38
CA ASN A 405 -12.03 17.11 -4.04
C ASN A 405 -12.42 15.65 -3.73
N THR A 406 -11.46 14.75 -3.50
CA THR A 406 -11.76 13.38 -3.01
C THR A 406 -12.33 13.41 -1.59
N ILE A 407 -11.84 14.31 -0.74
CA ILE A 407 -12.35 14.46 0.63
C ILE A 407 -13.76 15.06 0.63
N LEU A 408 -14.05 16.03 -0.27
CA LEU A 408 -15.42 16.52 -0.49
C LEU A 408 -16.38 15.41 -0.94
N TYR A 409 -15.92 14.52 -1.79
CA TYR A 409 -16.73 13.39 -2.22
C TYR A 409 -16.91 12.35 -1.08
N THR A 410 -15.90 12.12 -0.27
CA THR A 410 -16.02 11.33 0.95
C THR A 410 -17.04 11.93 1.92
N ASP A 411 -17.03 13.26 2.10
CA ASP A 411 -18.03 13.98 2.91
C ASP A 411 -19.46 13.70 2.43
N TYR A 412 -19.70 13.75 1.12
CA TYR A 412 -20.99 13.41 0.51
C TYR A 412 -21.40 11.95 0.76
N ILE A 413 -20.49 11.00 0.61
CA ILE A 413 -20.77 9.57 0.86
C ILE A 413 -21.18 9.35 2.32
N LEU A 414 -20.43 9.91 3.28
CA LEU A 414 -20.71 9.77 4.70
C LEU A 414 -22.03 10.44 5.09
N HIS A 415 -22.29 11.65 4.59
CA HIS A 415 -23.57 12.33 4.76
C HIS A 415 -24.73 11.48 4.23
N SER A 416 -24.59 10.90 3.04
CA SER A 416 -25.61 10.05 2.43
C SER A 416 -25.89 8.79 3.28
N VAL A 417 -24.86 8.18 3.88
CA VAL A 417 -25.05 7.09 4.86
C VAL A 417 -25.84 7.57 6.07
N ILE A 418 -25.51 8.74 6.62
CA ILE A 418 -26.25 9.32 7.77
C ILE A 418 -27.71 9.57 7.40
N GLU A 419 -28.01 10.09 6.21
CA GLU A 419 -29.38 10.32 5.75
C GLU A 419 -30.17 9.00 5.60
N ILE A 420 -29.54 7.94 5.08
CA ILE A 420 -30.13 6.61 5.06
C ILE A 420 -30.46 6.17 6.48
N LEU A 421 -29.51 6.26 7.42
CA LEU A 421 -29.69 5.84 8.81
C LEU A 421 -30.75 6.66 9.55
N ARG A 422 -30.84 7.98 9.32
CA ARG A 422 -31.90 8.84 9.85
C ARG A 422 -33.28 8.43 9.40
N SER A 423 -33.39 7.87 8.19
CA SER A 423 -34.67 7.40 7.65
C SER A 423 -35.14 6.08 8.26
N LEU A 424 -34.27 5.36 8.97
CA LEU A 424 -34.61 4.11 9.64
C LEU A 424 -35.31 4.37 10.99
N ASN A 425 -36.28 3.55 11.33
CA ASN A 425 -36.94 3.64 12.64
C ASN A 425 -36.28 2.73 13.69
N CYS A 426 -34.95 2.87 13.85
CA CYS A 426 -34.17 2.10 14.81
C CYS A 426 -32.93 2.89 15.26
N ARG A 427 -32.36 2.47 16.38
CA ARG A 427 -31.07 2.97 16.85
C ARG A 427 -29.97 2.63 15.85
N SER A 428 -29.23 3.64 15.39
CA SER A 428 -28.24 3.47 14.34
C SER A 428 -27.00 4.33 14.54
N SER A 429 -25.86 3.87 14.04
CA SER A 429 -24.61 4.61 14.05
C SER A 429 -23.85 4.48 12.74
N MET A 430 -23.08 5.52 12.40
CA MET A 430 -22.07 5.51 11.36
C MET A 430 -20.71 5.78 12.00
N MET A 431 -19.73 4.93 11.72
CA MET A 431 -18.33 5.08 12.13
C MET A 431 -17.47 5.06 10.87
N PHE A 432 -16.82 6.18 10.56
CA PHE A 432 -15.86 6.28 9.47
C PHE A 432 -14.45 6.29 10.01
N ILE A 433 -13.58 5.45 9.49
CA ILE A 433 -12.14 5.44 9.78
C ILE A 433 -11.38 5.09 8.51
N SER A 434 -10.25 5.79 8.25
CA SER A 434 -9.40 5.44 7.11
C SER A 434 -8.51 4.24 7.42
N ASP A 435 -8.16 3.48 6.41
CA ASP A 435 -7.21 2.38 6.50
C ASP A 435 -5.77 2.89 6.71
N HIS A 436 -5.38 3.95 6.03
CA HIS A 436 -4.14 4.72 6.21
C HIS A 436 -4.32 6.14 5.66
N GLY A 437 -3.28 6.94 5.76
CA GLY A 437 -3.22 8.27 5.15
C GLY A 437 -2.41 8.27 3.84
N GLU A 438 -2.02 9.47 3.37
CA GLU A 438 -1.39 9.68 2.06
C GLU A 438 -0.37 10.82 2.12
N SER A 439 0.79 10.67 1.49
CA SER A 439 1.75 11.75 1.26
C SER A 439 1.47 12.43 -0.08
N LEU A 440 1.46 13.76 -0.07
CA LEU A 440 1.21 14.59 -1.26
C LEU A 440 2.41 15.49 -1.62
N GLY A 441 3.62 15.10 -1.21
CA GLY A 441 4.87 15.82 -1.48
C GLY A 441 5.65 16.23 -0.24
N GLU A 442 5.20 15.85 0.96
CA GLU A 442 5.91 16.11 2.21
C GLU A 442 7.29 15.42 2.17
N ASN A 443 8.34 16.22 2.39
CA ASN A 443 9.74 15.76 2.26
C ASN A 443 10.07 15.13 0.90
N GLY A 444 9.34 15.50 -0.17
CA GLY A 444 9.47 14.90 -1.51
C GLY A 444 8.83 13.52 -1.64
N LEU A 445 8.09 13.06 -0.65
CA LEU A 445 7.43 11.75 -0.64
C LEU A 445 6.00 11.86 -1.17
N TYR A 446 5.59 10.87 -1.93
CA TYR A 446 4.26 10.78 -2.53
C TYR A 446 3.68 9.40 -2.28
N MET A 447 2.35 9.30 -2.26
CA MET A 447 1.64 8.06 -2.02
C MET A 447 1.83 7.55 -0.58
N HIS A 448 1.66 6.26 -0.38
CA HIS A 448 1.67 5.56 0.90
C HIS A 448 2.58 4.32 0.84
N GLY A 449 2.63 3.53 1.92
CA GLY A 449 3.39 2.27 1.96
C GLY A 449 4.82 2.43 2.47
N MET A 450 5.16 3.57 3.07
CA MET A 450 6.44 3.73 3.76
C MET A 450 6.43 2.90 5.05
N PRO A 451 7.56 2.28 5.43
CA PRO A 451 7.65 1.65 6.76
C PRO A 451 7.32 2.65 7.87
N MET A 452 6.51 2.25 8.85
CA MET A 452 6.08 3.10 9.98
C MET A 452 7.23 3.83 10.69
N SER A 453 8.42 3.24 10.73
CA SER A 453 9.60 3.84 11.36
C SER A 453 10.17 5.07 10.65
N VAL A 454 9.80 5.29 9.39
CA VAL A 454 10.30 6.38 8.52
C VAL A 454 9.17 7.09 7.77
N ALA A 455 7.93 6.64 7.95
CA ALA A 455 6.77 7.23 7.33
C ALA A 455 6.51 8.64 7.90
N PRO A 456 6.16 9.63 7.07
CA PRO A 456 5.65 10.90 7.55
C PRO A 456 4.27 10.72 8.17
N ALA A 457 3.90 11.64 9.06
CA ALA A 457 2.66 11.57 9.84
C ALA A 457 1.40 11.47 8.95
N GLU A 458 1.44 12.11 7.80
CA GLU A 458 0.37 12.14 6.80
C GLU A 458 0.00 10.74 6.29
N GLN A 459 0.90 9.75 6.38
CA GLN A 459 0.60 8.38 5.96
C GLN A 459 -0.06 7.53 7.06
N TYR A 460 -0.08 7.97 8.33
CA TYR A 460 -0.68 7.19 9.42
C TYR A 460 -1.59 8.00 10.35
N GLU A 461 -1.60 9.31 10.29
CA GLU A 461 -2.59 10.15 10.98
C GLU A 461 -3.88 10.21 10.18
N ILE A 462 -4.93 9.57 10.70
CA ILE A 462 -6.18 9.32 9.99
C ILE A 462 -7.39 9.93 10.71
N PRO A 463 -8.48 10.24 10.00
CA PRO A 463 -9.74 10.64 10.61
C PRO A 463 -10.48 9.43 11.19
N PHE A 464 -11.17 9.67 12.30
CA PHE A 464 -12.18 8.78 12.85
C PHE A 464 -13.43 9.62 13.17
N ILE A 465 -14.51 9.44 12.40
CA ILE A 465 -15.72 10.25 12.47
C ILE A 465 -16.89 9.36 12.89
N VAL A 466 -17.66 9.82 13.87
CA VAL A 466 -18.77 9.05 14.45
C VAL A 466 -20.05 9.86 14.42
N TRP A 467 -21.13 9.22 14.04
CA TRP A 467 -22.50 9.72 14.17
C TRP A 467 -23.39 8.65 14.82
N THR A 468 -24.35 9.08 15.65
CA THR A 468 -25.34 8.19 16.26
C THR A 468 -26.72 8.84 16.20
N SER A 469 -27.75 8.04 15.96
CA SER A 469 -29.14 8.51 15.86
C SER A 469 -29.72 8.96 17.20
N ASP A 470 -29.21 8.45 18.31
CA ASP A 470 -29.69 8.69 19.67
C ASP A 470 -28.83 9.71 20.44
N GLY A 471 -27.78 10.25 19.84
CA GLY A 471 -26.85 11.16 20.49
C GLY A 471 -26.03 10.50 21.59
N SER A 472 -25.76 9.19 21.49
CA SER A 472 -24.92 8.46 22.45
C SER A 472 -23.62 9.23 22.75
N ALA A 473 -23.29 9.39 24.02
CA ALA A 473 -22.13 10.13 24.46
C ALA A 473 -20.82 9.43 24.03
N ILE A 474 -19.93 10.20 23.43
CA ILE A 474 -18.59 9.72 23.01
C ILE A 474 -17.56 10.15 24.06
N LYS A 475 -16.67 9.24 24.43
CA LYS A 475 -15.55 9.54 25.36
C LYS A 475 -14.63 10.60 24.78
N SER A 476 -14.04 11.40 25.64
CA SER A 476 -12.92 12.24 25.25
C SER A 476 -11.67 11.37 25.09
N ILE A 477 -11.32 11.05 23.86
CA ILE A 477 -10.15 10.25 23.50
C ILE A 477 -9.16 11.18 22.83
N GLU A 478 -7.92 11.24 23.34
CA GLU A 478 -6.88 12.09 22.77
C GLU A 478 -6.50 11.61 21.36
N GLU A 479 -6.29 10.30 21.21
CA GLU A 479 -6.00 9.66 19.94
C GLU A 479 -6.45 8.18 19.96
N ALA A 480 -7.26 7.79 19.00
CA ALA A 480 -7.75 6.42 18.86
C ALA A 480 -6.81 5.59 17.95
N GLU A 481 -6.89 4.28 18.10
CA GLU A 481 -6.33 3.30 17.19
C GLU A 481 -7.43 2.60 16.40
N GLN A 482 -7.13 1.97 15.29
CA GLN A 482 -8.10 1.26 14.45
C GLN A 482 -8.86 0.15 15.19
N TYR A 483 -8.25 -0.47 16.19
CA TYR A 483 -8.89 -1.50 17.03
C TYR A 483 -10.11 -0.99 17.83
N HIS A 484 -10.24 0.31 18.02
CA HIS A 484 -11.41 0.90 18.68
C HIS A 484 -12.71 0.57 17.96
N ILE A 485 -12.67 0.39 16.62
CA ILE A 485 -13.85 0.01 15.84
C ILE A 485 -14.46 -1.29 16.34
N PHE A 486 -13.64 -2.34 16.54
CA PHE A 486 -14.15 -3.67 16.97
C PHE A 486 -14.92 -3.57 18.28
N HIS A 487 -14.36 -2.93 19.29
CA HIS A 487 -14.96 -2.81 20.62
C HIS A 487 -16.16 -1.85 20.64
N SER A 488 -16.09 -0.79 19.85
CA SER A 488 -17.19 0.17 19.72
C SER A 488 -18.42 -0.42 19.02
N VAL A 489 -18.21 -1.26 18.01
CA VAL A 489 -19.29 -1.97 17.34
C VAL A 489 -19.97 -2.96 18.30
N LEU A 490 -19.19 -3.72 19.10
CA LEU A 490 -19.76 -4.62 20.12
C LEU A 490 -20.59 -3.85 21.15
N ASP A 491 -20.07 -2.72 21.63
CA ASP A 491 -20.73 -1.89 22.63
C ASP A 491 -22.03 -1.29 22.07
N PHE A 492 -21.96 -0.68 20.88
CA PHE A 492 -23.13 -0.07 20.24
C PHE A 492 -24.23 -1.10 19.97
N LEU A 493 -23.90 -2.30 19.52
CA LEU A 493 -24.85 -3.37 19.23
C LEU A 493 -25.26 -4.19 20.46
N HIS A 494 -24.87 -3.79 21.66
CA HIS A 494 -25.14 -4.52 22.91
C HIS A 494 -24.78 -6.02 22.82
N ILE A 495 -23.57 -6.29 22.32
CA ILE A 495 -23.00 -7.63 22.20
C ILE A 495 -21.94 -7.82 23.27
N THR A 496 -22.22 -8.68 24.23
CA THR A 496 -21.27 -9.03 25.30
C THR A 496 -20.32 -10.13 24.83
N SER A 497 -19.03 -9.93 25.07
CA SER A 497 -17.97 -10.86 24.68
C SER A 497 -16.85 -10.90 25.71
N PRO A 498 -16.22 -12.07 25.95
CA PRO A 498 -15.05 -12.17 26.85
C PRO A 498 -13.83 -11.37 26.36
N ILE A 499 -13.79 -11.04 25.06
CA ILE A 499 -12.66 -10.23 24.48
C ILE A 499 -12.97 -8.73 24.44
N TYR A 500 -14.17 -8.32 24.85
CA TYR A 500 -14.54 -6.91 24.92
C TYR A 500 -13.66 -6.18 25.94
N ASN A 501 -13.11 -5.05 25.52
CA ASN A 501 -12.37 -4.15 26.39
C ASN A 501 -12.99 -2.75 26.32
N GLU A 502 -13.51 -2.30 27.46
CA GLU A 502 -14.16 -0.98 27.61
C GLU A 502 -13.22 0.19 27.26
N GLU A 503 -11.92 0.04 27.49
CA GLU A 503 -10.93 1.10 27.17
C GLU A 503 -10.89 1.41 25.68
N TYR A 504 -11.15 0.40 24.82
CA TYR A 504 -11.18 0.53 23.37
C TYR A 504 -12.57 0.88 22.82
N SER A 505 -13.65 0.87 23.61
CA SER A 505 -14.92 1.44 23.18
C SER A 505 -14.89 2.95 23.23
N ILE A 506 -15.39 3.60 22.17
CA ILE A 506 -15.50 5.08 22.12
C ILE A 506 -16.72 5.59 22.89
N PHE A 507 -17.66 4.74 23.26
CA PHE A 507 -18.90 5.16 23.94
C PHE A 507 -18.66 5.35 25.43
N ALA A 508 -19.20 6.48 25.95
CA ALA A 508 -19.26 6.71 27.38
C ALA A 508 -20.44 5.93 27.98
N LYS A 509 -20.24 5.38 29.17
CA LYS A 509 -21.33 4.74 29.95
C LYS A 509 -22.15 5.76 30.68
#